data_4b0bef9563b22eab1d784588b8f8ec85
#
_entry.id   4b0bef9563b22eab1d784588b8f8ec85
#
_cell.length_a   1.000
_cell.length_b   1.000
_cell.length_c   1.000
_cell.angle_alpha   90.00
_cell.angle_beta   90.00
_cell.angle_gamma   90.00
#
_symmetry.space_group_name_H-M   'P 1'
#
loop_
_entity.id
_entity.type
_entity.pdbx_description
1 polymer ?
#
loop_
_entity_poly.entity_id
_entity_poly.type
_entity_poly.pdbx_seq_one_letter_code
_entity_poly.pdbx_strand_id
1 'polypeptide(L)'
;MADAAVEVSATTVPIPDTGSIESDLREMARSIVALVTSESGGALVAALFSDAVRTPEVARLKREFYSARYELADIVVRRAVERGEISEKVSAADLLAAVAAPIYYRLLVADLPVDQSVADRAAAGALAAAHAGALDQTE
;
A
#
# COMPACT_ATOMS: atom_id res chain seq x y z
N MET A 1 -19.76 0.87 -11.42
CA MET A 1 -18.53 1.70 -11.35
C MET A 1 -17.78 1.50 -10.04
N ALA A 2 -18.44 1.69 -8.88
CA ALA A 2 -17.82 1.49 -7.57
C ALA A 2 -17.35 0.04 -7.38
N ASP A 3 -18.18 -0.93 -7.77
CA ASP A 3 -17.86 -2.35 -7.62
C ASP A 3 -16.67 -2.76 -8.50
N ALA A 4 -16.57 -2.20 -9.71
CA ALA A 4 -15.47 -2.49 -10.61
C ALA A 4 -14.12 -1.99 -10.06
N ALA A 5 -14.11 -0.83 -9.38
CA ALA A 5 -12.90 -0.28 -8.78
C ALA A 5 -12.44 -1.12 -7.57
N VAL A 6 -13.38 -1.58 -6.75
CA VAL A 6 -13.09 -2.47 -5.61
C VAL A 6 -12.58 -3.82 -6.11
N GLU A 7 -13.19 -4.37 -7.18
CA GLU A 7 -12.73 -5.62 -7.80
C GLU A 7 -11.31 -5.49 -8.33
N VAL A 8 -10.97 -4.40 -9.02
CA VAL A 8 -9.61 -4.17 -9.53
C VAL A 8 -8.61 -4.19 -8.38
N SER A 9 -8.91 -3.52 -7.26
CA SER A 9 -8.05 -3.54 -6.09
C SER A 9 -7.90 -4.95 -5.51
N ALA A 10 -8.99 -5.69 -5.38
CA ALA A 10 -8.97 -7.03 -4.80
C ALA A 10 -8.25 -8.05 -5.70
N THR A 11 -8.38 -7.92 -7.03
CA THR A 11 -7.81 -8.89 -7.98
C THR A 11 -6.37 -8.58 -8.35
N THR A 12 -5.95 -7.30 -8.33
CA THR A 12 -4.60 -6.90 -8.76
C THR A 12 -3.57 -6.87 -7.63
N VAL A 13 -4.00 -6.95 -6.38
CA VAL A 13 -3.09 -6.95 -5.22
C VAL A 13 -3.41 -8.15 -4.34
N PRO A 14 -2.93 -9.35 -4.71
CA PRO A 14 -3.09 -10.53 -3.87
C PRO A 14 -2.31 -10.36 -2.57
N ILE A 15 -2.72 -11.09 -1.52
CA ILE A 15 -2.01 -11.08 -0.23
C ILE A 15 -0.67 -11.77 -0.43
N PRO A 16 0.47 -11.08 -0.22
CA PRO A 16 1.77 -11.74 -0.27
C PRO A 16 1.91 -12.78 0.83
N ASP A 17 2.52 -13.90 0.51
CA ASP A 17 2.78 -14.97 1.47
C ASP A 17 4.07 -15.69 1.07
N THR A 18 5.19 -14.96 1.12
CA THR A 18 6.49 -15.45 0.65
C THR A 18 7.29 -16.14 1.73
N GLY A 19 6.87 -16.03 2.98
CA GLY A 19 7.59 -16.59 4.12
C GLY A 19 8.48 -15.58 4.85
N SER A 20 8.64 -14.35 4.36
CA SER A 20 9.38 -13.29 5.06
C SER A 20 8.74 -11.94 4.87
N ILE A 21 8.87 -11.07 5.87
CA ILE A 21 8.34 -9.69 5.79
C ILE A 21 9.07 -8.90 4.70
N GLU A 22 10.36 -9.11 4.53
CA GLU A 22 11.15 -8.43 3.50
C GLU A 22 10.58 -8.68 2.12
N SER A 23 10.38 -9.95 1.76
CA SER A 23 9.83 -10.34 0.46
C SER A 23 8.36 -9.94 0.32
N ASP A 24 7.58 -10.05 1.38
CA ASP A 24 6.17 -9.67 1.37
C ASP A 24 6.00 -8.18 1.09
N LEU A 25 6.79 -7.33 1.74
CA LEU A 25 6.74 -5.88 1.49
C LEU A 25 7.22 -5.54 0.09
N ARG A 26 8.22 -6.26 -0.43
CA ARG A 26 8.68 -6.05 -1.80
C ARG A 26 7.59 -6.39 -2.81
N GLU A 27 6.92 -7.52 -2.64
CA GLU A 27 5.80 -7.89 -3.51
C GLU A 27 4.65 -6.87 -3.41
N MET A 28 4.34 -6.43 -2.20
CA MET A 28 3.32 -5.41 -1.97
C MET A 28 3.65 -4.12 -2.72
N ALA A 29 4.89 -3.63 -2.59
CA ALA A 29 5.35 -2.43 -3.26
C ALA A 29 5.32 -2.58 -4.79
N ARG A 30 5.76 -3.71 -5.30
CA ARG A 30 5.74 -4.00 -6.74
C ARG A 30 4.32 -4.06 -7.29
N SER A 31 3.39 -4.63 -6.52
CA SER A 31 1.98 -4.65 -6.88
C SER A 31 1.38 -3.26 -6.94
N ILE A 32 1.74 -2.38 -6.00
CA ILE A 32 1.30 -0.99 -6.02
C ILE A 32 1.84 -0.28 -7.27
N VAL A 33 3.13 -0.43 -7.57
CA VAL A 33 3.71 0.15 -8.78
C VAL A 33 3.01 -0.36 -10.04
N ALA A 34 2.77 -1.67 -10.13
CA ALA A 34 2.07 -2.26 -11.28
C ALA A 34 0.66 -1.68 -11.42
N LEU A 35 -0.05 -1.51 -10.31
CA LEU A 35 -1.39 -0.95 -10.33
C LEU A 35 -1.38 0.51 -10.80
N VAL A 36 -0.57 1.37 -10.18
CA VAL A 36 -0.60 2.81 -10.47
C VAL A 36 -0.01 3.16 -11.83
N THR A 37 0.81 2.29 -12.41
CA THR A 37 1.38 2.49 -13.75
C THR A 37 0.55 1.81 -14.84
N SER A 38 -0.44 0.99 -14.50
CA SER A 38 -1.37 0.44 -15.47
C SER A 38 -2.37 1.52 -15.91
N GLU A 39 -2.95 1.34 -17.10
CA GLU A 39 -3.92 2.30 -17.62
C GLU A 39 -5.14 2.46 -16.71
N SER A 40 -5.76 1.34 -16.34
CA SER A 40 -6.96 1.37 -15.49
C SER A 40 -6.66 1.78 -14.06
N GLY A 41 -5.56 1.28 -13.49
CA GLY A 41 -5.15 1.61 -12.13
C GLY A 41 -4.70 3.06 -12.00
N GLY A 42 -3.98 3.57 -12.99
CA GLY A 42 -3.58 4.97 -13.03
C GLY A 42 -4.78 5.90 -13.11
N ALA A 43 -5.78 5.55 -13.92
CA ALA A 43 -7.02 6.32 -14.01
C ALA A 43 -7.79 6.30 -12.68
N LEU A 44 -7.85 5.15 -12.02
CA LEU A 44 -8.49 5.03 -10.71
C LEU A 44 -7.81 5.93 -9.67
N VAL A 45 -6.49 5.86 -9.57
CA VAL A 45 -5.73 6.68 -8.62
C VAL A 45 -5.94 8.17 -8.91
N ALA A 46 -5.88 8.58 -10.18
CA ALA A 46 -6.14 9.96 -10.56
C ALA A 46 -7.52 10.42 -10.11
N ALA A 47 -8.54 9.58 -10.27
CA ALA A 47 -9.90 9.89 -9.83
C ALA A 47 -9.99 10.02 -8.31
N LEU A 48 -9.34 9.12 -7.56
CA LEU A 48 -9.37 9.14 -6.09
C LEU A 48 -8.64 10.35 -5.48
N PHE A 49 -7.72 10.96 -6.23
CA PHE A 49 -6.96 12.12 -5.78
C PHE A 49 -7.34 13.40 -6.52
N SER A 50 -8.52 13.42 -7.18
CA SER A 50 -9.08 14.60 -7.84
C SER A 50 -10.11 15.27 -6.95
N ASP A 51 -10.67 16.40 -7.43
CA ASP A 51 -11.77 17.09 -6.77
C ASP A 51 -13.02 16.22 -6.64
N ALA A 52 -13.16 15.18 -7.47
CA ALA A 52 -14.28 14.24 -7.39
C ALA A 52 -14.35 13.54 -6.02
N VAL A 53 -13.24 13.46 -5.27
CA VAL A 53 -13.24 12.88 -3.93
C VAL A 53 -14.12 13.66 -2.94
N ARG A 54 -14.48 14.90 -3.27
CA ARG A 54 -15.38 15.70 -2.45
C ARG A 54 -16.84 15.26 -2.57
N THR A 55 -17.20 14.49 -3.59
CA THR A 55 -18.52 13.90 -3.67
C THR A 55 -18.64 12.75 -2.69
N PRO A 56 -19.80 12.59 -2.00
CA PRO A 56 -19.94 11.51 -1.01
C PRO A 56 -19.72 10.11 -1.59
N GLU A 57 -20.13 9.88 -2.83
CA GLU A 57 -19.98 8.59 -3.50
C GLU A 57 -18.51 8.24 -3.74
N VAL A 58 -17.73 9.19 -4.28
CA VAL A 58 -16.31 8.97 -4.54
C VAL A 58 -15.53 8.87 -3.22
N ALA A 59 -15.88 9.66 -2.22
CA ALA A 59 -15.27 9.58 -0.90
C ALA A 59 -15.49 8.20 -0.27
N ARG A 60 -16.69 7.63 -0.41
CA ARG A 60 -17.00 6.29 0.07
C ARG A 60 -16.16 5.24 -0.66
N LEU A 61 -16.07 5.35 -1.98
CA LEU A 61 -15.26 4.46 -2.80
C LEU A 61 -13.80 4.47 -2.35
N LYS A 62 -13.26 5.65 -2.07
CA LYS A 62 -11.90 5.80 -1.59
C LYS A 62 -11.70 5.09 -0.24
N ARG A 63 -12.64 5.26 0.70
CA ARG A 63 -12.58 4.58 1.99
C ARG A 63 -12.60 3.05 1.83
N GLU A 64 -13.48 2.54 0.97
CA GLU A 64 -13.59 1.10 0.70
C GLU A 64 -12.31 0.55 0.08
N PHE A 65 -11.74 1.29 -0.87
CA PHE A 65 -10.49 0.91 -1.54
C PHE A 65 -9.35 0.75 -0.53
N TYR A 66 -9.15 1.74 0.34
CA TYR A 66 -8.05 1.69 1.30
C TYR A 66 -8.34 0.78 2.49
N SER A 67 -9.60 0.62 2.87
CA SER A 67 -10.00 -0.34 3.91
C SER A 67 -9.60 -1.77 3.53
N ALA A 68 -9.85 -2.17 2.29
CA ALA A 68 -9.45 -3.49 1.80
C ALA A 68 -7.92 -3.66 1.84
N ARG A 69 -7.18 -2.62 1.49
CA ARG A 69 -5.71 -2.65 1.52
C ARG A 69 -5.17 -2.74 2.95
N TYR A 70 -5.78 -2.04 3.90
CA TYR A 70 -5.38 -2.13 5.30
C TYR A 70 -5.62 -3.54 5.86
N GLU A 71 -6.69 -4.22 5.45
CA GLU A 71 -6.94 -5.60 5.85
C GLU A 71 -5.83 -6.53 5.34
N LEU A 72 -5.37 -6.34 4.10
CA LEU A 72 -4.25 -7.11 3.56
C LEU A 72 -2.97 -6.86 4.37
N ALA A 73 -2.70 -5.60 4.69
CA ALA A 73 -1.53 -5.22 5.49
C ALA A 73 -1.59 -5.85 6.88
N ASP A 74 -2.76 -5.89 7.52
CA ASP A 74 -2.95 -6.54 8.82
C ASP A 74 -2.54 -8.01 8.78
N ILE A 75 -2.91 -8.72 7.72
CA ILE A 75 -2.57 -10.14 7.57
C ILE A 75 -1.06 -10.33 7.45
N VAL A 76 -0.41 -9.51 6.60
CA VAL A 76 1.04 -9.57 6.39
C VAL A 76 1.79 -9.27 7.70
N VAL A 77 1.38 -8.23 8.42
CA VAL A 77 1.99 -7.84 9.70
C VAL A 77 1.81 -8.95 10.74
N ARG A 78 0.61 -9.50 10.88
CA ARG A 78 0.34 -10.55 11.85
C ARG A 78 1.22 -11.77 11.63
N ARG A 79 1.37 -12.20 10.38
CA ARG A 79 2.25 -13.32 10.02
C ARG A 79 3.69 -13.02 10.36
N ALA A 80 4.17 -11.81 10.08
CA ALA A 80 5.54 -11.40 10.38
C ALA A 80 5.80 -11.35 11.89
N VAL A 81 4.83 -10.88 12.67
CA VAL A 81 4.93 -10.89 14.14
C VAL A 81 5.01 -12.33 14.66
N GLU A 82 4.18 -13.23 14.14
CA GLU A 82 4.20 -14.64 14.52
C GLU A 82 5.52 -15.31 14.22
N ARG A 83 6.21 -14.90 13.15
CA ARG A 83 7.54 -15.41 12.80
C ARG A 83 8.68 -14.72 13.58
N GLY A 84 8.36 -13.71 14.37
CA GLY A 84 9.35 -12.95 15.13
C GLY A 84 10.17 -11.95 14.31
N GLU A 85 9.69 -11.57 13.15
CA GLU A 85 10.42 -10.69 12.22
C GLU A 85 10.24 -9.21 12.51
N ILE A 86 9.10 -8.82 13.08
CA ILE A 86 8.82 -7.45 13.51
C ILE A 86 8.09 -7.46 14.85
N SER A 87 8.12 -6.33 15.54
CA SER A 87 7.42 -6.14 16.81
C SER A 87 5.91 -6.16 16.64
N GLU A 88 5.20 -6.72 17.62
CA GLU A 88 3.74 -6.63 17.69
C GLU A 88 3.22 -5.20 17.82
N LYS A 89 4.08 -4.24 18.16
CA LYS A 89 3.73 -2.82 18.28
C LYS A 89 3.60 -2.13 16.93
N VAL A 90 4.11 -2.71 15.85
CA VAL A 90 4.08 -2.11 14.53
C VAL A 90 2.64 -1.91 14.07
N SER A 91 2.30 -0.69 13.65
CA SER A 91 1.02 -0.37 13.05
C SER A 91 0.99 -0.85 11.60
N ALA A 92 0.06 -1.74 11.26
CA ALA A 92 -0.10 -2.22 9.89
C ALA A 92 -0.47 -1.09 8.93
N ALA A 93 -1.32 -0.16 9.37
CA ALA A 93 -1.70 0.99 8.56
C ALA A 93 -0.50 1.89 8.26
N ASP A 94 0.34 2.15 9.26
CA ASP A 94 1.52 2.97 9.08
C ASP A 94 2.58 2.27 8.23
N LEU A 95 2.69 0.94 8.34
CA LEU A 95 3.60 0.17 7.48
C LEU A 95 3.15 0.25 6.02
N LEU A 96 1.85 0.08 5.76
CA LEU A 96 1.30 0.23 4.41
C LEU A 96 1.56 1.64 3.86
N ALA A 97 1.32 2.67 4.69
CA ALA A 97 1.59 4.05 4.31
C ALA A 97 3.07 4.28 3.97
N ALA A 98 3.97 3.71 4.76
CA ALA A 98 5.42 3.83 4.52
C ALA A 98 5.84 3.18 3.20
N VAL A 99 5.19 2.09 2.81
CA VAL A 99 5.44 1.44 1.50
C VAL A 99 4.86 2.27 0.36
N ALA A 100 3.64 2.75 0.51
CA ALA A 100 2.91 3.42 -0.56
C ALA A 100 3.33 4.87 -0.78
N ALA A 101 3.65 5.60 0.30
CA ALA A 101 3.89 7.04 0.23
C ALA A 101 5.00 7.45 -0.75
N PRO A 102 6.17 6.80 -0.79
CA PRO A 102 7.21 7.16 -1.76
C PRO A 102 6.74 6.98 -3.20
N ILE A 103 5.94 5.97 -3.46
CA ILE A 103 5.40 5.69 -4.80
C ILE A 103 4.42 6.79 -5.21
N TYR A 104 3.47 7.12 -4.35
CA TYR A 104 2.49 8.17 -4.61
C TYR A 104 3.12 9.55 -4.69
N TYR A 105 4.12 9.83 -3.85
CA TYR A 105 4.83 11.10 -3.91
C TYR A 105 5.46 11.31 -5.29
N ARG A 106 6.17 10.31 -5.80
CA ARG A 106 6.79 10.38 -7.11
C ARG A 106 5.75 10.54 -8.23
N LEU A 107 4.66 9.78 -8.14
CA LEU A 107 3.62 9.78 -9.16
C LEU A 107 2.82 11.09 -9.18
N LEU A 108 2.37 11.54 -8.01
CA LEU A 108 1.35 12.59 -7.90
C LEU A 108 1.93 13.97 -7.58
N VAL A 109 3.08 14.04 -6.93
CA VAL A 109 3.66 15.31 -6.47
C VAL A 109 4.85 15.71 -7.32
N ALA A 110 5.82 14.82 -7.45
CA ALA A 110 7.12 15.15 -8.05
C ALA A 110 7.21 14.91 -9.56
N ASP A 111 6.22 14.20 -10.12
CA ASP A 111 6.20 13.82 -11.54
C ASP A 111 7.52 13.13 -11.94
N LEU A 112 7.94 12.16 -11.12
CA LEU A 112 9.14 11.38 -11.33
C LEU A 112 8.78 9.97 -11.81
N PRO A 113 9.69 9.29 -12.52
CA PRO A 113 9.45 7.92 -12.96
C PRO A 113 9.17 7.00 -11.78
N VAL A 114 8.24 6.05 -11.98
CA VAL A 114 7.88 5.03 -11.01
C VAL A 114 8.10 3.67 -11.67
N ASP A 115 9.05 2.92 -11.14
CA ASP A 115 9.42 1.60 -11.66
C ASP A 115 9.67 0.62 -10.51
N GLN A 116 10.13 -0.59 -10.84
CA GLN A 116 10.36 -1.63 -9.84
C GLN A 116 11.48 -1.27 -8.85
N SER A 117 12.45 -0.46 -9.25
CA SER A 117 13.50 -0.01 -8.32
C SER A 117 12.94 0.92 -7.24
N VAL A 118 11.95 1.72 -7.59
CA VAL A 118 11.22 2.56 -6.63
C VAL A 118 10.46 1.69 -5.65
N ALA A 119 9.80 0.63 -6.13
CA ALA A 119 9.10 -0.33 -5.28
C ALA A 119 10.04 -0.98 -4.26
N ASP A 120 11.19 -1.47 -4.73
CA ASP A 120 12.15 -2.17 -3.87
C ASP A 120 12.72 -1.24 -2.79
N ARG A 121 13.02 0.01 -3.13
CA ARG A 121 13.50 1.00 -2.16
C ARG A 121 12.41 1.40 -1.16
N ALA A 122 11.18 1.54 -1.61
CA ALA A 122 10.05 1.84 -0.73
C ALA A 122 9.83 0.72 0.30
N ALA A 123 9.89 -0.52 -0.14
CA ALA A 123 9.77 -1.68 0.75
C ALA A 123 10.92 -1.73 1.77
N ALA A 124 12.16 -1.53 1.32
CA ALA A 124 13.33 -1.54 2.21
C ALA A 124 13.25 -0.41 3.25
N GLY A 125 12.84 0.79 2.83
CA GLY A 125 12.68 1.92 3.74
C GLY A 125 11.60 1.69 4.78
N ALA A 126 10.48 1.12 4.39
CA ALA A 126 9.38 0.79 5.30
C ALA A 126 9.81 -0.24 6.34
N LEU A 127 10.54 -1.29 5.91
CA LEU A 127 11.04 -2.31 6.85
C LEU A 127 12.05 -1.72 7.82
N ALA A 128 12.95 -0.87 7.35
CA ALA A 128 13.92 -0.18 8.21
C ALA A 128 13.20 0.68 9.26
N ALA A 129 12.15 1.40 8.86
CA ALA A 129 11.35 2.20 9.79
C ALA A 129 10.66 1.32 10.84
N ALA A 130 10.11 0.18 10.41
CA ALA A 130 9.48 -0.76 11.33
C ALA A 130 10.47 -1.29 12.37
N HIS A 131 11.67 -1.68 11.95
CA HIS A 131 12.71 -2.16 12.85
C HIS A 131 13.23 -1.08 13.79
N ALA A 132 13.21 0.18 13.37
CA ALA A 132 13.66 1.31 14.20
C ALA A 132 12.60 1.76 15.22
N GLY A 133 11.40 1.18 15.21
CA GLY A 133 10.31 1.59 16.09
C GLY A 133 9.53 2.82 15.61
N ALA A 134 9.85 3.33 14.41
CA ALA A 134 9.20 4.53 13.87
C ALA A 134 7.73 4.31 13.50
N LEU A 135 7.33 3.06 13.33
CA LEU A 135 5.96 2.69 12.94
C LEU A 135 5.19 2.03 14.10
N ASP A 136 5.69 2.15 15.33
CA ASP A 136 5.01 1.57 16.48
C ASP A 136 3.73 2.35 16.77
N GLN A 137 2.70 1.62 17.17
CA GLN A 137 1.42 2.23 17.55
C GLN A 137 1.62 3.13 18.77
N THR A 138 1.03 4.31 18.69
CA THR A 138 1.05 5.26 19.81
C THR A 138 -0.13 4.96 20.74
N GLU A 139 0.13 5.04 22.04
CA GLU A 139 -0.90 4.86 23.07
C GLU A 139 -1.84 6.08 23.16
#